data_49a00f9005eacb9a0b9663ca828802d3
#
_entry.id   49a00f9005eacb9a0b9663ca828802d3
#
_cell.length_a   1.000
_cell.length_b   1.000
_cell.length_c   1.000
_cell.angle_alpha   90.00
_cell.angle_beta   90.00
_cell.angle_gamma   90.00
#
_symmetry.space_group_name_H-M   'P 1'
#
loop_
_entity.id
_entity.type
_entity.pdbx_description
1 polymer ?
#
loop_
_entity_poly.entity_id
_entity_poly.type
_entity_poly.pdbx_seq_one_letter_code
_entity_poly.pdbx_strand_id
1 'polypeptide(L)'
;YKNLRNESKGFSKECIELLKEADIVVVAIPVDKIATQLPLILDSINSSTSVTDVGSTKQIICSSVDNHPKRGNFVAAHPMSGTENSGPEAAIEGLFQQKICIVCDQEKSRPQHIALIEKMYHAIGMDIAYMSADEQDHTTAHVSHLPHITAFALANAVMAVNERNIIFDLASGGFHSTARLAKSSPEM
;
A
#
# COMPACT_ATOMS: atom_id res chain seq x y z
N TYR A 1 -16.70 4.37 -10.52
CA TYR A 1 -15.55 5.23 -10.23
C TYR A 1 -15.65 6.50 -11.06
N LYS A 2 -16.13 7.60 -10.47
CA LYS A 2 -16.02 8.93 -11.08
C LYS A 2 -14.58 9.40 -10.88
N ASN A 3 -13.94 9.82 -11.96
CA ASN A 3 -12.63 10.43 -11.93
C ASN A 3 -12.76 11.82 -11.27
N LEU A 4 -12.52 11.90 -9.97
CA LEU A 4 -12.70 13.11 -9.14
C LEU A 4 -11.51 14.09 -9.27
N ARG A 5 -10.59 13.85 -10.21
CA ARG A 5 -9.43 14.69 -10.47
C ARG A 5 -9.68 15.70 -11.59
N ASN A 6 -9.32 16.94 -11.32
CA ASN A 6 -9.00 17.91 -12.35
C ASN A 6 -7.45 18.05 -12.34
N GLU A 7 -6.77 17.53 -13.35
CA GLU A 7 -5.31 17.30 -13.38
C GLU A 7 -4.44 18.56 -13.17
N SER A 8 -5.03 19.74 -13.10
CA SER A 8 -4.29 21.01 -12.98
C SER A 8 -4.52 21.82 -11.68
N LYS A 9 -5.45 21.46 -10.79
CA LYS A 9 -5.83 22.32 -9.64
C LYS A 9 -6.27 21.62 -8.34
N GLY A 10 -5.83 20.40 -8.04
CA GLY A 10 -6.24 19.70 -6.81
C GLY A 10 -7.56 18.93 -6.94
N PHE A 11 -8.23 18.68 -5.83
CA PHE A 11 -9.49 17.91 -5.77
C PHE A 11 -10.69 18.73 -6.28
N SER A 12 -11.67 18.04 -6.88
CA SER A 12 -12.95 18.68 -7.20
C SER A 12 -13.68 19.16 -5.93
N LYS A 13 -14.60 20.11 -6.07
CA LYS A 13 -15.42 20.58 -4.92
C LYS A 13 -16.18 19.42 -4.27
N GLU A 14 -16.76 18.53 -5.07
CA GLU A 14 -17.46 17.33 -4.60
C GLU A 14 -16.54 16.42 -3.78
N CYS A 15 -15.30 16.21 -4.23
CA CYS A 15 -14.31 15.43 -3.50
C CYS A 15 -13.95 16.08 -2.15
N ILE A 16 -13.76 17.39 -2.13
CA ILE A 16 -13.46 18.14 -0.89
C ILE A 16 -14.62 18.04 0.10
N GLU A 17 -15.86 18.11 -0.35
CA GLU A 17 -17.03 17.93 0.51
C GLU A 17 -17.06 16.54 1.13
N LEU A 18 -16.84 15.49 0.32
CA LEU A 18 -16.75 14.11 0.82
C LEU A 18 -15.60 13.92 1.83
N LEU A 19 -14.44 14.53 1.59
CA LEU A 19 -13.31 14.48 2.54
C LEU A 19 -13.64 15.14 3.88
N LYS A 20 -14.45 16.19 3.88
CA LYS A 20 -14.87 16.89 5.11
C LYS A 20 -15.90 16.09 5.91
N GLU A 21 -16.76 15.32 5.26
CA GLU A 21 -17.80 14.53 5.91
C GLU A 21 -17.31 13.15 6.37
N ALA A 22 -16.16 12.69 5.90
CA ALA A 22 -15.64 11.38 6.21
C ALA A 22 -15.10 11.29 7.65
N ASP A 23 -15.40 10.18 8.33
CA ASP A 23 -14.75 9.80 9.59
C ASP A 23 -13.36 9.22 9.35
N ILE A 24 -13.24 8.41 8.28
CA ILE A 24 -11.99 7.76 7.85
C ILE A 24 -11.79 7.98 6.36
N VAL A 25 -10.57 8.35 5.98
CA VAL A 25 -10.10 8.40 4.60
C VAL A 25 -8.99 7.38 4.42
N VAL A 26 -9.20 6.40 3.53
CA VAL A 26 -8.19 5.41 3.15
C VAL A 26 -7.60 5.81 1.80
N VAL A 27 -6.29 6.08 1.78
CA VAL A 27 -5.56 6.48 0.57
C VAL A 27 -4.98 5.23 -0.09
N ALA A 28 -5.73 4.66 -1.03
CA ALA A 28 -5.40 3.43 -1.75
C ALA A 28 -5.09 3.72 -3.23
N ILE A 29 -4.03 4.49 -3.47
CA ILE A 29 -3.51 4.85 -4.80
C ILE A 29 -2.03 4.47 -4.87
N PRO A 30 -1.39 4.47 -6.07
CA PRO A 30 0.04 4.15 -6.19
C PRO A 30 0.92 4.98 -5.25
N VAL A 31 1.95 4.34 -4.67
CA VAL A 31 2.81 4.92 -3.63
C VAL A 31 3.42 6.27 -4.03
N ASP A 32 3.89 6.40 -5.27
CA ASP A 32 4.43 7.65 -5.83
C ASP A 32 3.41 8.81 -5.81
N LYS A 33 2.12 8.47 -5.89
CA LYS A 33 1.03 9.45 -5.83
C LYS A 33 0.61 9.76 -4.40
N ILE A 34 0.72 8.81 -3.47
CA ILE A 34 0.35 9.03 -2.06
C ILE A 34 1.14 10.20 -1.49
N ALA A 35 2.47 10.19 -1.61
CA ALA A 35 3.34 11.23 -1.05
C ALA A 35 3.00 12.64 -1.57
N THR A 36 2.52 12.75 -2.81
CA THR A 36 2.14 14.05 -3.40
C THR A 36 0.71 14.47 -3.07
N GLN A 37 -0.20 13.52 -2.84
CA GLN A 37 -1.61 13.81 -2.59
C GLN A 37 -1.94 13.93 -1.10
N LEU A 38 -1.19 13.25 -0.23
CA LEU A 38 -1.48 13.21 1.20
C LEU A 38 -1.49 14.59 1.87
N PRO A 39 -0.55 15.52 1.60
CA PRO A 39 -0.64 16.87 2.12
C PRO A 39 -1.95 17.58 1.74
N LEU A 40 -2.39 17.47 0.49
CA LEU A 40 -3.63 18.07 -0.02
C LEU A 40 -4.88 17.45 0.61
N ILE A 41 -4.85 16.14 0.88
CA ILE A 41 -5.91 15.45 1.62
C ILE A 41 -5.99 15.99 3.03
N LEU A 42 -4.86 16.10 3.73
CA LEU A 42 -4.80 16.62 5.09
C LEU A 42 -5.26 18.09 5.18
N ASP A 43 -4.97 18.91 4.18
CA ASP A 43 -5.50 20.26 4.09
C ASP A 43 -7.03 20.29 4.01
N SER A 44 -7.61 19.32 3.31
CA SER A 44 -9.03 19.28 2.95
C SER A 44 -9.94 18.63 3.98
N ILE A 45 -9.42 17.85 4.93
CA ILE A 45 -10.21 17.14 5.96
C ILE A 45 -10.56 18.02 7.17
N ASN A 46 -11.52 17.57 7.97
CA ASN A 46 -11.79 18.12 9.29
C ASN A 46 -10.79 17.61 10.34
N SER A 47 -10.73 18.28 11.50
CA SER A 47 -9.85 17.87 12.61
C SER A 47 -10.21 16.53 13.24
N SER A 48 -11.45 16.07 13.08
CA SER A 48 -11.96 14.76 13.56
C SER A 48 -11.69 13.62 12.59
N THR A 49 -11.46 13.91 11.31
CA THR A 49 -11.24 12.88 10.27
C THR A 49 -9.88 12.19 10.47
N SER A 50 -9.87 10.86 10.45
CA SER A 50 -8.66 10.05 10.44
C SER A 50 -8.26 9.71 9.02
N VAL A 51 -6.98 9.80 8.70
CA VAL A 51 -6.44 9.42 7.38
C VAL A 51 -5.48 8.27 7.55
N THR A 52 -5.58 7.27 6.70
CA THR A 52 -4.59 6.18 6.60
C THR A 52 -4.28 5.90 5.14
N ASP A 53 -3.11 5.35 4.89
CA ASP A 53 -2.74 4.85 3.58
C ASP A 53 -2.55 3.33 3.61
N VAL A 54 -2.37 2.72 2.45
CA VAL A 54 -2.11 1.29 2.29
C VAL A 54 -0.84 1.02 1.47
N GLY A 55 0.01 2.03 1.32
CA GLY A 55 1.23 1.95 0.53
C GLY A 55 2.22 0.93 1.07
N SER A 56 2.98 0.28 0.19
CA SER A 56 3.98 -0.73 0.56
C SER A 56 5.29 -0.14 1.09
N THR A 57 5.58 1.13 0.84
CA THR A 57 6.71 1.87 1.42
C THR A 57 6.21 3.03 2.26
N LYS A 58 6.91 3.33 3.37
CA LYS A 58 6.40 4.28 4.37
C LYS A 58 7.23 5.55 4.49
N GLN A 59 8.55 5.47 4.37
CA GLN A 59 9.41 6.60 4.69
C GLN A 59 9.12 7.84 3.82
N ILE A 60 8.97 7.66 2.52
CA ILE A 60 8.65 8.77 1.61
C ILE A 60 7.26 9.36 1.89
N ILE A 61 6.29 8.52 2.25
CA ILE A 61 4.93 8.95 2.58
C ILE A 61 4.93 9.73 3.89
N CYS A 62 5.53 9.18 4.94
CA CYS A 62 5.61 9.85 6.26
C CYS A 62 6.33 11.18 6.17
N SER A 63 7.49 11.21 5.49
CA SER A 63 8.29 12.43 5.32
C SER A 63 7.53 13.54 4.58
N SER A 64 6.64 13.19 3.66
CA SER A 64 5.86 14.17 2.90
C SER A 64 4.94 15.05 3.78
N VAL A 65 4.63 14.59 5.00
CA VAL A 65 3.70 15.25 5.93
C VAL A 65 4.28 15.50 7.31
N ASP A 66 5.56 15.26 7.54
CA ASP A 66 6.19 15.40 8.87
C ASP A 66 5.95 16.76 9.53
N ASN A 67 5.97 17.81 8.76
CA ASN A 67 5.75 19.19 9.24
C ASN A 67 4.32 19.70 9.00
N HIS A 68 3.40 18.83 8.59
CA HIS A 68 2.04 19.24 8.28
C HIS A 68 1.23 19.52 9.57
N PRO A 69 0.46 20.62 9.68
CA PRO A 69 -0.32 20.95 10.89
C PRO A 69 -1.28 19.84 11.36
N LYS A 70 -1.77 19.05 10.39
CA LYS A 70 -2.66 17.91 10.66
C LYS A 70 -1.93 16.55 10.58
N ARG A 71 -0.59 16.51 10.76
CA ARG A 71 0.17 15.24 10.76
C ARG A 71 -0.44 14.23 11.74
N GLY A 72 -0.88 14.68 12.90
CA GLY A 72 -1.49 13.83 13.92
C GLY A 72 -2.80 13.15 13.52
N ASN A 73 -3.44 13.57 12.43
CA ASN A 73 -4.63 12.90 11.88
C ASN A 73 -4.28 11.73 10.95
N PHE A 74 -3.02 11.64 10.52
CA PHE A 74 -2.54 10.59 9.62
C PHE A 74 -1.91 9.44 10.41
N VAL A 75 -2.38 8.23 10.15
CA VAL A 75 -1.86 6.96 10.67
C VAL A 75 -1.31 6.19 9.49
N ALA A 76 0.01 6.17 9.37
CA ALA A 76 0.69 5.45 8.30
C ALA A 76 0.52 3.95 8.49
N ALA A 77 -0.03 3.26 7.49
CA ALA A 77 -0.29 1.84 7.59
C ALA A 77 0.12 1.07 6.33
N HIS A 78 0.49 -0.19 6.53
CA HIS A 78 0.76 -1.13 5.46
C HIS A 78 0.10 -2.47 5.77
N PRO A 79 -1.09 -2.76 5.24
CA PRO A 79 -1.68 -4.08 5.33
C PRO A 79 -0.87 -5.07 4.49
N MET A 80 -0.20 -6.03 5.17
CA MET A 80 0.66 -7.04 4.55
C MET A 80 -0.17 -8.11 3.84
N SER A 81 -0.91 -7.67 2.84
CA SER A 81 -1.79 -8.52 2.05
C SER A 81 -1.94 -7.99 0.63
N GLY A 82 -1.95 -8.91 -0.33
CA GLY A 82 -2.10 -8.59 -1.75
C GLY A 82 -2.06 -9.85 -2.60
N THR A 83 -2.40 -9.68 -3.86
CA THR A 83 -2.27 -10.72 -4.89
C THR A 83 -1.50 -10.14 -6.09
N GLU A 84 -1.17 -10.99 -7.04
CA GLU A 84 -0.57 -10.56 -8.31
C GLU A 84 -1.53 -9.78 -9.22
N ASN A 85 -2.82 -9.72 -8.86
CA ASN A 85 -3.83 -8.98 -9.60
C ASN A 85 -4.05 -7.59 -9.01
N SER A 86 -4.49 -6.65 -9.81
CA SER A 86 -4.76 -5.26 -9.43
C SER A 86 -6.13 -4.78 -9.87
N GLY A 87 -6.58 -3.69 -9.25
CA GLY A 87 -7.88 -3.09 -9.54
C GLY A 87 -9.04 -3.67 -8.72
N PRO A 88 -10.21 -3.02 -8.76
CA PRO A 88 -11.36 -3.39 -7.93
C PRO A 88 -11.93 -4.78 -8.24
N GLU A 89 -11.76 -5.26 -9.48
CA GLU A 89 -12.23 -6.59 -9.88
C GLU A 89 -11.36 -7.73 -9.33
N ALA A 90 -10.16 -7.40 -8.83
CA ALA A 90 -9.25 -8.33 -8.16
C ALA A 90 -9.56 -8.50 -6.66
N ALA A 91 -10.61 -7.87 -6.15
CA ALA A 91 -10.99 -7.97 -4.75
C ALA A 91 -11.41 -9.42 -4.40
N ILE A 92 -10.85 -9.93 -3.31
CA ILE A 92 -11.12 -11.29 -2.80
C ILE A 92 -11.67 -11.17 -1.39
N GLU A 93 -12.79 -11.84 -1.14
CA GLU A 93 -13.36 -11.92 0.20
C GLU A 93 -12.38 -12.62 1.17
N GLY A 94 -12.22 -12.08 2.37
CA GLY A 94 -11.32 -12.64 3.38
C GLY A 94 -9.83 -12.38 3.14
N LEU A 95 -9.44 -11.57 2.14
CA LEU A 95 -8.03 -11.28 1.80
C LEU A 95 -7.21 -10.81 3.00
N PHE A 96 -7.81 -10.09 3.92
CA PHE A 96 -7.15 -9.48 5.08
C PHE A 96 -7.18 -10.35 6.35
N GLN A 97 -8.00 -11.41 6.38
CA GLN A 97 -8.16 -12.24 7.58
C GLN A 97 -6.85 -12.92 7.97
N GLN A 98 -6.52 -12.84 9.27
CA GLN A 98 -5.29 -13.41 9.86
C GLN A 98 -4.00 -12.85 9.22
N LYS A 99 -4.04 -11.64 8.68
CA LYS A 99 -2.88 -10.92 8.16
C LYS A 99 -2.49 -9.81 9.12
N ILE A 100 -1.27 -9.32 8.96
CA ILE A 100 -0.71 -8.23 9.78
C ILE A 100 -0.88 -6.93 9.02
N CYS A 101 -1.35 -5.89 9.71
CA CYS A 101 -1.22 -4.52 9.31
C CYS A 101 -0.11 -3.85 10.14
N ILE A 102 0.88 -3.30 9.46
CA ILE A 102 1.96 -2.56 10.12
C ILE A 102 1.53 -1.11 10.25
N VAL A 103 1.53 -0.57 11.47
CA VAL A 103 1.32 0.86 11.75
C VAL A 103 2.68 1.49 12.04
N CYS A 104 3.02 2.53 11.28
CA CYS A 104 4.33 3.16 11.33
C CYS A 104 4.30 4.52 12.02
N ASP A 105 5.41 4.86 12.72
CA ASP A 105 5.61 6.16 13.39
C ASP A 105 4.39 6.58 14.23
N GLN A 106 3.85 5.65 15.01
CA GLN A 106 2.61 5.84 15.78
C GLN A 106 2.68 7.07 16.72
N GLU A 107 3.86 7.39 17.21
CA GLU A 107 4.11 8.53 18.11
C GLU A 107 3.84 9.89 17.46
N LYS A 108 3.84 9.94 16.12
CA LYS A 108 3.50 11.13 15.33
C LYS A 108 1.99 11.29 15.09
N SER A 109 1.20 10.28 15.46
CA SER A 109 -0.26 10.26 15.26
C SER A 109 -0.98 10.45 16.60
N ARG A 110 -2.12 11.13 16.59
CA ARG A 110 -2.91 11.31 17.82
C ARG A 110 -3.58 10.00 18.22
N PRO A 111 -3.63 9.65 19.52
CA PRO A 111 -4.16 8.37 20.01
C PRO A 111 -5.56 8.01 19.50
N GLN A 112 -6.43 9.00 19.37
CA GLN A 112 -7.81 8.80 18.89
C GLN A 112 -7.87 8.32 17.43
N HIS A 113 -6.97 8.82 16.58
CA HIS A 113 -6.90 8.41 15.17
C HIS A 113 -6.27 7.02 15.03
N ILE A 114 -5.25 6.72 15.84
CA ILE A 114 -4.68 5.36 15.92
C ILE A 114 -5.77 4.38 16.30
N ALA A 115 -6.49 4.61 17.42
CA ALA A 115 -7.52 3.70 17.90
C ALA A 115 -8.65 3.46 16.87
N LEU A 116 -9.03 4.48 16.10
CA LEU A 116 -10.06 4.34 15.07
C LEU A 116 -9.55 3.51 13.88
N ILE A 117 -8.32 3.72 13.44
CA ILE A 117 -7.71 2.96 12.34
C ILE A 117 -7.45 1.51 12.74
N GLU A 118 -6.95 1.26 13.95
CA GLU A 118 -6.80 -0.09 14.50
C GLU A 118 -8.13 -0.84 14.56
N LYS A 119 -9.18 -0.16 15.05
CA LYS A 119 -10.54 -0.73 15.08
C LYS A 119 -11.01 -1.12 13.68
N MET A 120 -10.73 -0.31 12.67
CA MET A 120 -11.05 -0.61 11.27
C MET A 120 -10.31 -1.88 10.81
N TYR A 121 -9.00 -1.99 11.04
CA TYR A 121 -8.21 -3.16 10.62
C TYR A 121 -8.59 -4.43 11.39
N HIS A 122 -8.84 -4.33 12.70
CA HIS A 122 -9.35 -5.47 13.48
C HIS A 122 -10.73 -5.95 12.99
N ALA A 123 -11.61 -5.03 12.59
CA ALA A 123 -12.93 -5.38 12.07
C ALA A 123 -12.87 -6.21 10.76
N ILE A 124 -11.81 -6.08 9.99
CA ILE A 124 -11.57 -6.90 8.79
C ILE A 124 -10.66 -8.11 9.05
N GLY A 125 -10.35 -8.39 10.33
CA GLY A 125 -9.63 -9.58 10.76
C GLY A 125 -8.11 -9.50 10.71
N MET A 126 -7.53 -8.29 10.70
CA MET A 126 -6.08 -8.08 10.75
C MET A 126 -5.57 -7.92 12.18
N ASP A 127 -4.35 -8.41 12.43
CA ASP A 127 -3.55 -8.09 13.61
C ASP A 127 -2.69 -6.86 13.36
N ILE A 128 -2.38 -6.08 14.41
CA ILE A 128 -1.56 -4.88 14.32
C ILE A 128 -0.14 -5.15 14.81
N ALA A 129 0.85 -4.68 14.06
CA ALA A 129 2.24 -4.58 14.48
C ALA A 129 2.71 -3.13 14.33
N TYR A 130 3.67 -2.71 15.16
CA TYR A 130 4.22 -1.36 15.14
C TYR A 130 5.69 -1.38 14.84
N MET A 131 6.15 -0.44 14.03
CA MET A 131 7.56 -0.17 13.77
C MET A 131 7.74 1.25 13.25
N SER A 132 8.96 1.72 13.14
CA SER A 132 9.23 2.98 12.44
C SER A 132 9.03 2.82 10.93
N ALA A 133 8.83 3.93 10.23
CA ALA A 133 8.71 3.92 8.77
C ALA A 133 9.98 3.38 8.09
N ASP A 134 11.15 3.67 8.65
CA ASP A 134 12.46 3.18 8.18
C ASP A 134 12.61 1.66 8.36
N GLU A 135 12.29 1.14 9.55
CA GLU A 135 12.31 -0.30 9.82
C GLU A 135 11.35 -1.07 8.92
N GLN A 136 10.16 -0.50 8.66
CA GLN A 136 9.17 -1.09 7.78
C GLN A 136 9.70 -1.18 6.35
N ASP A 137 10.27 -0.11 5.80
CA ASP A 137 10.80 -0.09 4.44
C ASP A 137 11.98 -1.05 4.30
N HIS A 138 12.88 -1.08 5.31
CA HIS A 138 14.00 -2.01 5.34
C HIS A 138 13.54 -3.47 5.40
N THR A 139 12.58 -3.78 6.26
CA THR A 139 12.03 -5.13 6.39
C THR A 139 11.33 -5.56 5.10
N THR A 140 10.47 -4.71 4.53
CA THR A 140 9.73 -5.00 3.30
C THR A 140 10.67 -5.21 2.11
N ALA A 141 11.77 -4.46 2.04
CA ALA A 141 12.80 -4.67 1.01
C ALA A 141 13.33 -6.11 1.01
N HIS A 142 13.52 -6.72 2.17
CA HIS A 142 14.05 -8.07 2.29
C HIS A 142 12.99 -9.16 2.12
N VAL A 143 11.81 -8.99 2.74
CA VAL A 143 10.79 -10.07 2.77
C VAL A 143 9.83 -10.03 1.57
N SER A 144 9.77 -8.92 0.85
CA SER A 144 8.85 -8.73 -0.28
C SER A 144 9.58 -8.35 -1.56
N HIS A 145 10.32 -7.24 -1.59
CA HIS A 145 10.90 -6.73 -2.84
C HIS A 145 12.02 -7.62 -3.37
N LEU A 146 12.93 -8.09 -2.53
CA LEU A 146 14.01 -8.99 -2.94
C LEU A 146 13.49 -10.31 -3.57
N PRO A 147 12.48 -11.00 -3.00
CA PRO A 147 11.83 -12.13 -3.66
C PRO A 147 11.26 -11.81 -5.05
N HIS A 148 10.63 -10.65 -5.24
CA HIS A 148 10.14 -10.23 -6.56
C HIS A 148 11.28 -10.04 -7.56
N ILE A 149 12.33 -9.30 -7.19
CA ILE A 149 13.52 -9.08 -8.04
C ILE A 149 14.14 -10.42 -8.43
N THR A 150 14.27 -11.34 -7.48
CA THR A 150 14.83 -12.67 -7.71
C THR A 150 13.97 -13.47 -8.70
N ALA A 151 12.64 -13.42 -8.55
CA ALA A 151 11.70 -14.09 -9.45
C ALA A 151 11.77 -13.51 -10.87
N PHE A 152 11.84 -12.19 -11.03
CA PHE A 152 12.00 -11.54 -12.32
C PHE A 152 13.36 -11.90 -12.98
N ALA A 153 14.45 -11.87 -12.19
CA ALA A 153 15.78 -12.24 -12.70
C ALA A 153 15.80 -13.70 -13.18
N LEU A 154 15.19 -14.63 -12.42
CA LEU A 154 15.06 -16.04 -12.81
C LEU A 154 14.24 -16.19 -14.08
N ALA A 155 13.07 -15.55 -14.15
CA ALA A 155 12.20 -15.62 -15.32
C ALA A 155 12.93 -15.09 -16.58
N ASN A 156 13.60 -13.95 -16.48
CA ASN A 156 14.35 -13.37 -17.58
C ASN A 156 15.51 -14.25 -18.02
N ALA A 157 16.24 -14.87 -17.09
CA ALA A 157 17.35 -15.78 -17.41
C ALA A 157 16.86 -16.99 -18.21
N VAL A 158 15.74 -17.59 -17.81
CA VAL A 158 15.14 -18.73 -18.53
C VAL A 158 14.58 -18.29 -19.88
N MET A 159 13.94 -17.14 -19.97
CA MET A 159 13.41 -16.61 -21.23
C MET A 159 14.50 -16.22 -22.24
N ALA A 160 15.71 -15.96 -21.81
CA ALA A 160 16.84 -15.65 -22.68
C ALA A 160 17.44 -16.86 -23.39
N VAL A 161 17.09 -18.10 -22.97
CA VAL A 161 17.58 -19.32 -23.61
C VAL A 161 16.83 -19.55 -24.92
N ASN A 162 17.60 -19.82 -26.01
CA ASN A 162 17.05 -19.95 -27.37
C ASN A 162 16.12 -21.18 -27.57
N GLU A 163 16.22 -22.21 -26.74
CA GLU A 163 15.42 -23.45 -26.80
C GLU A 163 14.15 -23.35 -25.96
N ARG A 164 13.43 -22.25 -26.08
CA ARG A 164 12.32 -21.86 -25.21
C ARG A 164 11.23 -22.92 -25.02
N ASN A 165 10.82 -23.59 -26.08
CA ASN A 165 9.69 -24.52 -26.00
C ASN A 165 10.01 -25.72 -25.10
N ILE A 166 11.16 -26.34 -25.25
CA ILE A 166 11.58 -27.50 -24.45
C ILE A 166 11.76 -27.13 -22.97
N ILE A 167 12.30 -25.94 -22.69
CA ILE A 167 12.53 -25.48 -21.30
C ILE A 167 11.21 -25.29 -20.55
N PHE A 168 10.20 -24.70 -21.18
CA PHE A 168 8.91 -24.49 -20.55
C PHE A 168 8.13 -25.79 -20.39
N ASP A 169 8.24 -26.73 -21.34
CA ASP A 169 7.61 -28.05 -21.24
C ASP A 169 8.21 -28.89 -20.10
N LEU A 170 9.49 -28.70 -19.79
CA LEU A 170 10.20 -29.36 -18.69
C LEU A 170 10.12 -28.58 -17.36
N ALA A 171 9.55 -27.35 -17.36
CA ALA A 171 9.43 -26.54 -16.16
C ALA A 171 8.55 -27.25 -15.13
N SER A 172 9.15 -27.66 -14.03
CA SER A 172 8.49 -28.37 -12.94
C SER A 172 8.06 -27.41 -11.81
N GLY A 173 7.42 -27.97 -10.77
CA GLY A 173 6.90 -27.22 -9.64
C GLY A 173 7.90 -26.28 -8.97
N GLY A 174 9.20 -26.61 -8.96
CA GLY A 174 10.24 -25.73 -8.42
C GLY A 174 10.35 -24.39 -9.16
N PHE A 175 10.39 -24.43 -10.51
CA PHE A 175 10.41 -23.21 -11.31
C PHE A 175 9.13 -22.41 -11.13
N HIS A 176 7.96 -23.07 -11.22
CA HIS A 176 6.67 -22.40 -11.06
C HIS A 176 6.53 -21.69 -9.70
N SER A 177 6.96 -22.35 -8.62
CA SER A 177 6.91 -21.77 -7.28
C SER A 177 7.81 -20.56 -7.14
N THR A 178 9.06 -20.63 -7.64
CA THR A 178 10.04 -19.54 -7.52
C THR A 178 9.72 -18.37 -8.45
N ALA A 179 9.27 -18.65 -9.68
CA ALA A 179 8.95 -17.63 -10.68
C ALA A 179 7.53 -17.07 -10.52
N ARG A 180 6.71 -17.53 -9.56
CA ARG A 180 5.32 -17.10 -9.39
C ARG A 180 5.19 -15.58 -9.26
N LEU A 181 6.08 -14.96 -8.51
CA LEU A 181 6.07 -13.51 -8.30
C LEU A 181 6.39 -12.69 -9.56
N ALA A 182 7.03 -13.31 -10.57
CA ALA A 182 7.28 -12.65 -11.85
C ALA A 182 6.01 -12.46 -12.72
N LYS A 183 4.86 -12.97 -12.27
CA LYS A 183 3.55 -12.69 -12.89
C LYS A 183 2.95 -11.35 -12.46
N SER A 184 3.47 -10.74 -11.40
CA SER A 184 3.01 -9.43 -10.93
C SER A 184 3.41 -8.32 -11.90
N SER A 185 2.70 -7.19 -11.82
CA SER A 185 3.02 -6.01 -12.62
C SER A 185 4.45 -5.53 -12.36
N PRO A 186 5.23 -5.19 -13.39
CA PRO A 186 6.56 -4.59 -13.20
C PRO A 186 6.52 -3.19 -12.59
N GLU A 187 5.33 -2.59 -12.47
CA GLU A 187 5.11 -1.27 -11.84
C GLU A 187 4.86 -1.36 -10.32
N MET A 188 4.92 -2.58 -9.75
CA MET A 188 4.76 -2.79 -8.30
C MET A 188 5.99 -2.36 -7.52
#